data_5dfab860e904ad29cd94a0d2a7a6fc7b
#
_entry.id   5dfab860e904ad29cd94a0d2a7a6fc7b
#
_cell.length_a   1.000
_cell.length_b   1.000
_cell.length_c   1.000
_cell.angle_alpha   90.00
_cell.angle_beta   90.00
_cell.angle_gamma   90.00
#
_symmetry.space_group_name_H-M   'P 1'
#
loop_
_entity.id
_entity.type
_entity.pdbx_description
1 polymer ?
#
loop_
_entity_poly.entity_id
_entity_poly.type
_entity_poly.pdbx_seq_one_letter_code
_entity_poly.pdbx_strand_id
1 'polypeptide(L)'
;MVNFQTFPFWINLTLFAIAGTIVWLSGTRLTIYADIISDRKNWDKASMGFIFLALATQLPEIVTNSTGALHGNGELVLNAMFGGMTMQTAVLAIADIFVIGSMTLSYAAQKSINLLQGALLILLLSLALAATMLGDTILFGHIGLSSVLLALLYIVSIFIILNYGKNISWNVANPPEVIKQQVNPKEKSEKSSHTTKKIFIFSGIASFAILISGVILVQTAEAIATQSGLGSSFIGATLLASSTSLPELSASIAAVRLGSQSMAISNIFGSNLIMIFLLLPTDIFYLRGALLNSANDSAKLALISGIIVTAIYVIGLILRKSKTFLKMGLDSIAVLIIYIITLYTLYTLRGT
;
A
#
# COMPACT_ATOMS: atom_id res chain seq x y z
N MET A 1 23.44 8.36 9.42
CA MET A 1 22.85 7.17 8.80
C MET A 1 23.97 6.26 8.30
N VAL A 2 23.77 4.95 8.33
CA VAL A 2 24.74 3.99 7.78
C VAL A 2 24.76 4.17 6.25
N ASN A 3 25.96 4.30 5.66
CA ASN A 3 26.07 4.41 4.20
C ASN A 3 26.24 3.02 3.59
N PHE A 4 25.17 2.43 3.11
CA PHE A 4 25.15 1.10 2.49
C PHE A 4 25.89 1.05 1.14
N GLN A 5 26.13 2.19 0.48
CA GLN A 5 26.91 2.26 -0.74
C GLN A 5 28.39 1.85 -0.53
N THR A 6 28.90 1.97 0.72
CA THR A 6 30.27 1.58 1.05
C THR A 6 30.44 0.09 1.32
N PHE A 7 29.35 -0.66 1.50
CA PHE A 7 29.40 -2.10 1.73
C PHE A 7 29.59 -2.87 0.41
N PRO A 8 30.29 -4.01 0.42
CA PRO A 8 30.35 -4.91 -0.73
C PRO A 8 28.97 -5.38 -1.16
N PHE A 9 28.80 -5.61 -2.47
CA PHE A 9 27.55 -6.07 -3.07
C PHE A 9 26.89 -7.25 -2.32
N TRP A 10 27.70 -8.26 -1.97
CA TRP A 10 27.20 -9.46 -1.28
C TRP A 10 26.69 -9.18 0.14
N ILE A 11 27.25 -8.20 0.84
CA ILE A 11 26.75 -7.77 2.15
C ILE A 11 25.39 -7.09 1.98
N ASN A 12 25.26 -6.19 1.01
CA ASN A 12 23.99 -5.55 0.71
C ASN A 12 22.91 -6.56 0.30
N LEU A 13 23.26 -7.55 -0.54
CA LEU A 13 22.35 -8.63 -0.93
C LEU A 13 21.89 -9.46 0.27
N THR A 14 22.82 -9.80 1.18
CA THR A 14 22.49 -10.56 2.40
C THR A 14 21.60 -9.75 3.34
N LEU A 15 21.92 -8.47 3.56
CA LEU A 15 21.10 -7.59 4.39
C LEU A 15 19.71 -7.38 3.79
N PHE A 16 19.61 -7.23 2.46
CA PHE A 16 18.35 -7.16 1.72
C PHE A 16 17.49 -8.40 1.96
N ALA A 17 18.07 -9.59 1.82
CA ALA A 17 17.36 -10.85 2.03
C ALA A 17 16.88 -11.03 3.48
N ILE A 18 17.73 -10.68 4.46
CA ILE A 18 17.39 -10.73 5.88
C ILE A 18 16.26 -9.73 6.19
N ALA A 19 16.42 -8.48 5.75
CA ALA A 19 15.41 -7.43 5.97
C ALA A 19 14.07 -7.80 5.33
N GLY A 20 14.07 -8.30 4.09
CA GLY A 20 12.88 -8.78 3.40
C GLY A 20 12.19 -9.92 4.15
N THR A 21 12.97 -10.86 4.69
CA THR A 21 12.44 -11.96 5.50
C THR A 21 11.78 -11.44 6.79
N ILE A 22 12.41 -10.49 7.48
CA ILE A 22 11.86 -9.89 8.70
C ILE A 22 10.56 -9.14 8.39
N VAL A 23 10.53 -8.34 7.31
CA VAL A 23 9.32 -7.63 6.85
C VAL A 23 8.20 -8.62 6.57
N TRP A 24 8.47 -9.68 5.81
CA TRP A 24 7.49 -10.72 5.49
C TRP A 24 6.90 -11.38 6.74
N LEU A 25 7.75 -11.84 7.65
CA LEU A 25 7.32 -12.50 8.88
C LEU A 25 6.56 -11.53 9.79
N SER A 26 7.01 -10.29 9.90
CA SER A 26 6.38 -9.26 10.74
C SER A 26 5.03 -8.84 10.19
N GLY A 27 4.90 -8.61 8.87
CA GLY A 27 3.63 -8.29 8.23
C GLY A 27 2.59 -9.41 8.37
N THR A 28 3.02 -10.66 8.18
CA THR A 28 2.18 -11.84 8.41
C THR A 28 1.69 -11.90 9.86
N ARG A 29 2.59 -11.73 10.84
CA ARG A 29 2.22 -11.75 12.27
C ARG A 29 1.31 -10.59 12.64
N LEU A 30 1.60 -9.40 12.15
CA LEU A 30 0.76 -8.22 12.38
C LEU A 30 -0.67 -8.44 11.91
N THR A 31 -0.85 -9.05 10.74
CA THR A 31 -2.17 -9.38 10.19
C THR A 31 -2.92 -10.39 11.07
N ILE A 32 -2.23 -11.41 11.57
CA ILE A 32 -2.84 -12.37 12.51
C ILE A 32 -3.29 -11.66 13.80
N TYR A 33 -2.48 -10.75 14.33
CA TYR A 33 -2.86 -9.96 15.51
C TYR A 33 -4.03 -9.03 15.23
N ALA A 34 -4.06 -8.37 14.07
CA ALA A 34 -5.19 -7.55 13.63
C ALA A 34 -6.49 -8.36 13.54
N ASP A 35 -6.42 -9.57 12.97
CA ASP A 35 -7.55 -10.49 12.88
C ASP A 35 -8.07 -10.90 14.26
N ILE A 36 -7.18 -11.23 15.20
CA ILE A 36 -7.54 -11.61 16.58
C ILE A 36 -8.13 -10.40 17.34
N ILE A 37 -7.56 -9.20 17.19
CA ILE A 37 -8.08 -7.97 17.84
C ILE A 37 -9.49 -7.68 17.32
N SER A 38 -9.68 -7.76 15.99
CA SER A 38 -10.97 -7.59 15.34
C SER A 38 -12.03 -8.53 15.94
N ASP A 39 -11.72 -9.84 16.04
CA ASP A 39 -12.63 -10.84 16.60
C ASP A 39 -12.96 -10.55 18.08
N ARG A 40 -11.96 -10.20 18.90
CA ARG A 40 -12.15 -9.95 20.33
C ARG A 40 -12.90 -8.67 20.66
N LYS A 41 -12.66 -7.63 19.86
CA LYS A 41 -13.27 -6.31 20.08
C LYS A 41 -14.57 -6.14 19.29
N ASN A 42 -14.94 -7.15 18.52
CA ASN A 42 -16.05 -7.09 17.56
C ASN A 42 -15.91 -5.90 16.60
N TRP A 43 -14.67 -5.60 16.21
CA TRP A 43 -14.37 -4.58 15.22
C TRP A 43 -14.46 -5.17 13.82
N ASP A 44 -14.89 -4.34 12.87
CA ASP A 44 -14.97 -4.79 11.49
C ASP A 44 -13.60 -5.07 10.89
N LYS A 45 -13.46 -6.19 10.16
CA LYS A 45 -12.21 -6.62 9.53
C LYS A 45 -11.66 -5.59 8.51
N ALA A 46 -12.58 -4.95 7.75
CA ALA A 46 -12.18 -3.92 6.81
C ALA A 46 -11.62 -2.68 7.53
N SER A 47 -12.23 -2.27 8.66
CA SER A 47 -11.72 -1.16 9.47
C SER A 47 -10.35 -1.47 10.07
N MET A 48 -10.09 -2.72 10.47
CA MET A 48 -8.76 -3.15 10.95
C MET A 48 -7.72 -3.11 9.84
N GLY A 49 -8.06 -3.53 8.62
CA GLY A 49 -7.18 -3.39 7.46
C GLY A 49 -6.90 -1.93 7.13
N PHE A 50 -7.96 -1.11 7.11
CA PHE A 50 -7.91 0.29 6.71
C PHE A 50 -7.07 1.18 7.65
N ILE A 51 -7.20 1.00 8.98
CA ILE A 51 -6.51 1.87 9.93
C ILE A 51 -5.24 1.19 10.46
N PHE A 52 -5.39 0.00 11.01
CA PHE A 52 -4.32 -0.63 11.78
C PHE A 52 -3.22 -1.20 10.89
N LEU A 53 -3.58 -2.03 9.90
CA LEU A 53 -2.59 -2.61 9.01
C LEU A 53 -1.98 -1.54 8.10
N ALA A 54 -2.82 -0.72 7.44
CA ALA A 54 -2.35 0.29 6.52
C ALA A 54 -1.37 1.28 7.18
N LEU A 55 -1.67 1.75 8.39
CA LEU A 55 -0.74 2.65 9.11
C LEU A 55 0.59 1.96 9.42
N ALA A 56 0.54 0.70 9.88
CA ALA A 56 1.74 -0.02 10.29
C ALA A 56 2.63 -0.42 9.10
N THR A 57 2.04 -0.74 7.94
CA THR A 57 2.78 -1.09 6.73
C THR A 57 3.37 0.14 6.04
N GLN A 58 2.78 1.33 6.20
CA GLN A 58 3.27 2.60 5.65
C GLN A 58 4.38 3.27 6.47
N LEU A 59 4.79 2.71 7.60
CA LEU A 59 5.86 3.29 8.43
C LEU A 59 7.19 3.48 7.68
N PRO A 60 7.68 2.53 6.85
CA PRO A 60 8.90 2.74 6.06
C PRO A 60 8.78 3.90 5.07
N GLU A 61 7.63 4.01 4.39
CA GLU A 61 7.36 5.08 3.42
C GLU A 61 7.35 6.46 4.08
N ILE A 62 6.82 6.58 5.29
CA ILE A 62 6.87 7.84 6.05
C ILE A 62 8.32 8.30 6.22
N VAL A 63 9.22 7.39 6.60
CA VAL A 63 10.64 7.72 6.82
C VAL A 63 11.35 8.03 5.51
N THR A 64 11.15 7.21 4.48
CA THR A 64 11.84 7.38 3.19
C THR A 64 11.39 8.64 2.46
N ASN A 65 10.09 8.92 2.41
CA ASN A 65 9.54 10.11 1.77
C ASN A 65 9.96 11.40 2.50
N SER A 66 9.90 11.40 3.84
CA SER A 66 10.34 12.54 4.66
C SER A 66 11.84 12.79 4.48
N THR A 67 12.66 11.74 4.42
CA THR A 67 14.11 11.86 4.20
C THR A 67 14.40 12.40 2.80
N GLY A 68 13.74 11.89 1.76
CA GLY A 68 13.88 12.37 0.39
C GLY A 68 13.49 13.85 0.24
N ALA A 69 12.41 14.26 0.90
CA ALA A 69 11.94 15.65 0.92
C ALA A 69 12.96 16.60 1.60
N LEU A 70 13.51 16.21 2.76
CA LEU A 70 14.56 16.97 3.45
C LEU A 70 15.81 17.19 2.59
N HIS A 71 16.16 16.21 1.74
CA HIS A 71 17.25 16.36 0.78
C HIS A 71 16.88 17.19 -0.47
N GLY A 72 15.63 17.65 -0.55
CA GLY A 72 15.12 18.48 -1.65
C GLY A 72 14.88 17.70 -2.94
N ASN A 73 14.68 16.39 -2.87
CA ASN A 73 14.41 15.51 -4.02
C ASN A 73 12.91 15.32 -4.26
N GLY A 74 12.15 16.43 -4.42
CA GLY A 74 10.69 16.41 -4.55
C GLY A 74 10.19 15.53 -5.69
N GLU A 75 10.84 15.60 -6.85
CA GLU A 75 10.52 14.78 -8.02
C GLU A 75 10.63 13.28 -7.71
N LEU A 76 11.75 12.85 -7.12
CA LEU A 76 11.97 11.45 -6.76
C LEU A 76 10.92 10.96 -5.75
N VAL A 77 10.62 11.80 -4.76
CA VAL A 77 9.63 11.48 -3.72
C VAL A 77 8.25 11.33 -4.32
N LEU A 78 7.80 12.24 -5.18
CA LEU A 78 6.49 12.14 -5.82
C LEU A 78 6.39 10.92 -6.76
N ASN A 79 7.45 10.64 -7.52
CA ASN A 79 7.51 9.42 -8.34
C ASN A 79 7.42 8.14 -7.48
N ALA A 80 8.10 8.11 -6.33
CA ALA A 80 8.03 6.99 -5.40
C ALA A 80 6.63 6.85 -4.76
N MET A 81 6.04 7.96 -4.30
CA MET A 81 4.70 7.95 -3.69
C MET A 81 3.62 7.50 -4.68
N PHE A 82 3.54 8.11 -5.85
CA PHE A 82 2.49 7.81 -6.82
C PHE A 82 2.69 6.47 -7.52
N GLY A 83 3.95 6.12 -7.83
CA GLY A 83 4.32 4.80 -8.33
C GLY A 83 4.03 3.69 -7.31
N GLY A 84 4.30 3.96 -6.03
CA GLY A 84 3.98 3.08 -4.91
C GLY A 84 2.48 2.78 -4.83
N MET A 85 1.60 3.79 -4.95
CA MET A 85 0.14 3.58 -4.93
C MET A 85 -0.34 2.65 -6.06
N THR A 86 0.23 2.80 -7.27
CA THR A 86 -0.08 1.93 -8.41
C THR A 86 0.39 0.50 -8.14
N MET A 87 1.62 0.33 -7.62
CA MET A 87 2.18 -0.96 -7.22
C MET A 87 1.36 -1.62 -6.12
N GLN A 88 0.99 -0.90 -5.08
CA GLN A 88 0.19 -1.42 -3.97
C GLN A 88 -1.17 -1.95 -4.47
N THR A 89 -1.82 -1.29 -5.43
CA THR A 89 -3.04 -1.83 -6.04
C THR A 89 -2.76 -3.10 -6.85
N ALA A 90 -1.60 -3.20 -7.54
CA ALA A 90 -1.18 -4.44 -8.21
C ALA A 90 -0.89 -5.59 -7.21
N VAL A 91 -0.52 -5.27 -5.97
CA VAL A 91 -0.38 -6.27 -4.89
C VAL A 91 -1.70 -7.01 -4.62
N LEU A 92 -2.86 -6.36 -4.75
CA LEU A 92 -4.16 -7.06 -4.64
C LEU A 92 -4.33 -8.12 -5.72
N ALA A 93 -3.89 -7.84 -6.94
CA ALA A 93 -3.94 -8.81 -8.03
C ALA A 93 -3.02 -10.02 -7.75
N ILE A 94 -1.85 -9.80 -7.13
CA ILE A 94 -0.97 -10.89 -6.69
C ILE A 94 -1.63 -11.65 -5.53
N ALA A 95 -2.24 -10.97 -4.57
CA ALA A 95 -2.93 -11.59 -3.43
C ALA A 95 -4.13 -12.44 -3.87
N ASP A 96 -4.76 -12.12 -5.00
CA ASP A 96 -5.87 -12.88 -5.59
C ASP A 96 -5.49 -14.34 -5.88
N ILE A 97 -4.24 -14.61 -6.29
CA ILE A 97 -3.71 -15.97 -6.55
C ILE A 97 -3.81 -16.87 -5.30
N PHE A 98 -3.79 -16.26 -4.12
CA PHE A 98 -3.81 -16.96 -2.83
C PHE A 98 -5.21 -17.16 -2.26
N VAL A 99 -6.26 -16.71 -2.97
CA VAL A 99 -7.66 -16.99 -2.60
C VAL A 99 -7.93 -18.50 -2.80
N ILE A 100 -8.59 -19.10 -1.82
CA ILE A 100 -8.84 -20.52 -1.82
C ILE A 100 -10.11 -20.85 -2.59
N GLY A 101 -10.05 -21.94 -3.33
CA GLY A 101 -11.14 -22.40 -4.19
C GLY A 101 -11.10 -21.74 -5.57
N SER A 102 -12.22 -21.75 -6.27
CA SER A 102 -12.39 -21.16 -7.60
C SER A 102 -12.99 -19.75 -7.56
N MET A 103 -12.68 -19.00 -6.51
CA MET A 103 -13.21 -17.65 -6.28
C MET A 103 -12.13 -16.59 -6.48
N THR A 104 -12.53 -15.39 -6.91
CA THR A 104 -11.66 -14.22 -6.99
C THR A 104 -11.69 -13.43 -5.68
N LEU A 105 -10.64 -12.64 -5.40
CA LEU A 105 -10.58 -11.79 -4.22
C LEU A 105 -11.72 -10.76 -4.21
N SER A 106 -12.03 -10.16 -5.35
CA SER A 106 -13.13 -9.21 -5.52
C SER A 106 -14.50 -9.85 -5.29
N TYR A 107 -14.71 -11.12 -5.68
CA TYR A 107 -15.94 -11.87 -5.42
C TYR A 107 -16.05 -12.25 -3.93
N ALA A 108 -14.97 -12.69 -3.32
CA ALA A 108 -14.93 -13.15 -1.93
C ALA A 108 -15.05 -12.00 -0.92
N ALA A 109 -14.70 -10.77 -1.31
CA ALA A 109 -14.88 -9.58 -0.47
C ALA A 109 -16.36 -9.21 -0.35
N GLN A 110 -16.89 -9.26 0.88
CA GLN A 110 -18.31 -9.14 1.16
C GLN A 110 -18.74 -7.74 1.63
N LYS A 111 -17.79 -6.85 1.89
CA LYS A 111 -18.07 -5.57 2.54
C LYS A 111 -18.15 -4.43 1.54
N SER A 112 -19.30 -3.77 1.51
CA SER A 112 -19.54 -2.58 0.67
C SER A 112 -18.63 -1.40 1.03
N ILE A 113 -18.06 -1.38 2.23
CA ILE A 113 -17.10 -0.36 2.66
C ILE A 113 -15.84 -0.33 1.77
N ASN A 114 -15.44 -1.47 1.17
CA ASN A 114 -14.31 -1.50 0.23
C ASN A 114 -14.60 -0.71 -1.05
N LEU A 115 -15.86 -0.66 -1.51
CA LEU A 115 -16.28 0.16 -2.64
C LEU A 115 -16.16 1.65 -2.31
N LEU A 116 -16.60 2.04 -1.11
CA LEU A 116 -16.49 3.41 -0.64
C LEU A 116 -15.03 3.85 -0.53
N GLN A 117 -14.16 3.00 0.03
CA GLN A 117 -12.72 3.26 0.12
C GLN A 117 -12.09 3.46 -1.26
N GLY A 118 -12.41 2.59 -2.23
CA GLY A 118 -11.90 2.70 -3.60
C GLY A 118 -12.42 3.95 -4.32
N ALA A 119 -13.69 4.31 -4.14
CA ALA A 119 -14.29 5.52 -4.72
C ALA A 119 -13.64 6.80 -4.16
N LEU A 120 -13.44 6.88 -2.84
CA LEU A 120 -12.76 8.00 -2.20
C LEU A 120 -11.29 8.08 -2.63
N LEU A 121 -10.62 6.95 -2.80
CA LEU A 121 -9.24 6.91 -3.31
C LEU A 121 -9.17 7.47 -4.74
N ILE A 122 -10.07 7.04 -5.65
CA ILE A 122 -10.14 7.58 -7.01
C ILE A 122 -10.36 9.09 -6.99
N LEU A 123 -11.27 9.58 -6.14
CA LEU A 123 -11.52 11.01 -5.99
C LEU A 123 -10.25 11.76 -5.56
N LEU A 124 -9.58 11.31 -4.50
CA LEU A 124 -8.39 11.98 -3.98
C LEU A 124 -7.20 11.92 -4.96
N LEU A 125 -6.99 10.79 -5.65
CA LEU A 125 -5.99 10.68 -6.71
C LEU A 125 -6.28 11.63 -7.87
N SER A 126 -7.56 11.79 -8.26
CA SER A 126 -7.97 12.71 -9.32
C SER A 126 -7.72 14.16 -8.93
N LEU A 127 -7.98 14.52 -7.67
CA LEU A 127 -7.68 15.86 -7.14
C LEU A 127 -6.17 16.10 -7.05
N ALA A 128 -5.38 15.11 -6.64
CA ALA A 128 -3.93 15.21 -6.65
C ALA A 128 -3.39 15.40 -8.08
N LEU A 129 -3.94 14.67 -9.06
CA LEU A 129 -3.58 14.85 -10.47
C LEU A 129 -3.93 16.27 -10.95
N ALA A 130 -5.13 16.76 -10.64
CA ALA A 130 -5.54 18.11 -10.99
C ALA A 130 -4.58 19.17 -10.39
N ALA A 131 -4.18 19.00 -9.11
CA ALA A 131 -3.23 19.90 -8.46
C ALA A 131 -1.86 19.91 -9.15
N THR A 132 -1.35 18.74 -9.59
CA THR A 132 -0.07 18.65 -10.33
C THR A 132 -0.16 19.23 -11.74
N MET A 133 -1.34 19.29 -12.36
CA MET A 133 -1.56 19.84 -13.70
C MET A 133 -1.78 21.36 -13.68
N LEU A 134 -2.52 21.86 -12.70
CA LEU A 134 -2.85 23.28 -12.58
C LEU A 134 -1.73 24.12 -11.94
N GLY A 135 -0.79 23.43 -11.28
CA GLY A 135 0.20 24.04 -10.40
C GLY A 135 -0.36 24.29 -9.00
N ASP A 136 0.48 24.10 -8.00
CA ASP A 136 0.11 24.29 -6.59
C ASP A 136 0.55 25.68 -6.11
N THR A 137 -0.36 26.40 -5.46
CA THR A 137 -0.08 27.70 -4.88
C THR A 137 0.41 27.55 -3.44
N ILE A 138 1.41 28.35 -3.07
CA ILE A 138 1.93 28.36 -1.70
C ILE A 138 0.88 29.01 -0.80
N LEU A 139 0.45 28.28 0.25
CA LEU A 139 -0.48 28.77 1.26
C LEU A 139 0.25 29.49 2.39
N PHE A 140 1.31 28.87 2.91
CA PHE A 140 2.10 29.38 4.03
C PHE A 140 3.55 28.91 3.94
N GLY A 141 4.50 29.84 4.01
CA GLY A 141 5.94 29.55 3.92
C GLY A 141 6.32 28.93 2.58
N HIS A 142 6.47 27.61 2.55
CA HIS A 142 6.76 26.81 1.36
C HIS A 142 5.69 25.72 1.12
N ILE A 143 4.69 25.61 2.00
CA ILE A 143 3.68 24.57 1.97
C ILE A 143 2.61 24.89 0.94
N GLY A 144 2.31 23.95 0.06
CA GLY A 144 1.29 24.05 -0.97
C GLY A 144 -0.14 23.97 -0.42
N LEU A 145 -1.04 24.74 -1.01
CA LEU A 145 -2.47 24.71 -0.68
C LEU A 145 -3.07 23.33 -0.94
N SER A 146 -2.67 22.70 -2.05
CA SER A 146 -3.22 21.40 -2.45
C SER A 146 -2.84 20.29 -1.48
N SER A 147 -1.62 20.29 -0.93
CA SER A 147 -1.20 19.32 0.09
C SER A 147 -2.08 19.43 1.35
N VAL A 148 -2.39 20.65 1.78
CA VAL A 148 -3.29 20.89 2.93
C VAL A 148 -4.71 20.44 2.63
N LEU A 149 -5.26 20.80 1.46
CA LEU A 149 -6.62 20.40 1.06
C LEU A 149 -6.76 18.89 0.94
N LEU A 150 -5.78 18.20 0.33
CA LEU A 150 -5.78 16.73 0.22
C LEU A 150 -5.73 16.06 1.59
N ALA A 151 -4.93 16.59 2.53
CA ALA A 151 -4.88 16.07 3.89
C ALA A 151 -6.21 16.27 4.64
N LEU A 152 -6.86 17.42 4.48
CA LEU A 152 -8.19 17.67 5.07
C LEU A 152 -9.24 16.75 4.46
N LEU A 153 -9.24 16.56 3.15
CA LEU A 153 -10.16 15.64 2.45
C LEU A 153 -9.93 14.18 2.85
N TYR A 154 -8.69 13.77 3.10
CA TYR A 154 -8.40 12.47 3.68
C TYR A 154 -9.02 12.31 5.07
N ILE A 155 -8.89 13.32 5.96
CA ILE A 155 -9.52 13.28 7.28
C ILE A 155 -11.04 13.15 7.16
N VAL A 156 -11.66 13.93 6.27
CA VAL A 156 -13.10 13.81 5.98
C VAL A 156 -13.44 12.40 5.48
N SER A 157 -12.60 11.81 4.59
CA SER A 157 -12.79 10.46 4.08
C SER A 157 -12.75 9.42 5.19
N ILE A 158 -11.83 9.55 6.18
CA ILE A 158 -11.82 8.68 7.37
C ILE A 158 -13.16 8.75 8.11
N PHE A 159 -13.66 9.97 8.39
CA PHE A 159 -14.94 10.14 9.09
C PHE A 159 -16.11 9.50 8.31
N ILE A 160 -16.14 9.66 6.99
CA ILE A 160 -17.15 9.03 6.13
C ILE A 160 -17.05 7.51 6.23
N ILE A 161 -15.87 6.92 6.09
CA ILE A 161 -15.64 5.48 6.14
C ILE A 161 -16.03 4.90 7.50
N LEU A 162 -15.63 5.54 8.60
CA LEU A 162 -15.94 5.09 9.96
C LEU A 162 -17.43 5.17 10.28
N ASN A 163 -18.12 6.23 9.84
CA ASN A 163 -19.58 6.36 10.02
C ASN A 163 -20.34 5.37 9.15
N TYR A 164 -19.90 5.15 7.91
CA TYR A 164 -20.50 4.16 7.03
C TYR A 164 -20.38 2.74 7.62
N GLY A 165 -19.24 2.40 8.22
CA GLY A 165 -19.03 1.11 8.86
C GLY A 165 -19.97 0.82 10.04
N LYS A 166 -20.50 1.88 10.68
CA LYS A 166 -21.51 1.75 11.77
C LYS A 166 -22.92 1.53 11.25
N ASN A 167 -23.26 2.12 10.10
CA ASN A 167 -24.60 2.16 9.52
C ASN A 167 -24.57 1.68 8.07
N ILE A 168 -24.23 0.40 7.86
CA ILE A 168 -24.12 -0.18 6.51
C ILE A 168 -25.49 -0.12 5.83
N SER A 169 -25.58 0.67 4.76
CA SER A 169 -26.84 0.92 4.04
C SER A 169 -27.26 -0.24 3.13
N TRP A 170 -26.32 -1.09 2.73
CA TRP A 170 -26.59 -2.23 1.86
C TRP A 170 -25.52 -3.33 2.05
N ASN A 171 -25.97 -4.57 1.95
CA ASN A 171 -25.16 -5.78 2.07
C ASN A 171 -25.26 -6.61 0.79
N VAL A 172 -24.29 -7.48 0.60
CA VAL A 172 -24.33 -8.46 -0.48
C VAL A 172 -25.47 -9.44 -0.25
N ALA A 173 -26.38 -9.55 -1.23
CA ALA A 173 -27.57 -10.40 -1.12
C ALA A 173 -27.24 -11.89 -0.94
N ASN A 174 -26.22 -12.40 -1.66
CA ASN A 174 -25.78 -13.79 -1.60
C ASN A 174 -24.26 -13.82 -1.33
N PRO A 175 -23.84 -13.73 -0.06
CA PRO A 175 -22.42 -13.81 0.26
C PRO A 175 -21.91 -15.23 -0.02
N PRO A 176 -20.72 -15.38 -0.66
CA PRO A 176 -20.12 -16.69 -0.84
C PRO A 176 -19.69 -17.27 0.52
N GLU A 177 -19.80 -18.59 0.68
CA GLU A 177 -19.13 -19.28 1.78
C GLU A 177 -17.62 -19.20 1.57
N VAL A 178 -16.98 -18.34 2.33
CA VAL A 178 -15.52 -18.19 2.29
C VAL A 178 -14.91 -19.32 3.10
N ILE A 179 -14.25 -20.24 2.42
CA ILE A 179 -13.48 -21.31 3.07
C ILE A 179 -12.31 -20.64 3.81
N LYS A 180 -12.40 -20.59 5.14
CA LYS A 180 -11.31 -20.12 6.00
C LYS A 180 -10.18 -21.13 5.95
N GLN A 181 -9.17 -20.85 5.15
CA GLN A 181 -7.90 -21.56 5.30
C GLN A 181 -7.22 -21.00 6.54
N GLN A 182 -7.03 -21.82 7.54
CA GLN A 182 -6.29 -21.39 8.72
C GLN A 182 -4.81 -21.34 8.35
N VAL A 183 -4.22 -20.16 8.41
CA VAL A 183 -2.76 -20.05 8.54
C VAL A 183 -2.42 -20.82 9.81
N ASN A 184 -1.92 -21.98 9.66
CA ASN A 184 -1.57 -22.94 10.72
C ASN A 184 -2.53 -22.86 11.93
N PRO A 185 -3.54 -23.78 12.05
CA PRO A 185 -4.55 -23.72 13.11
C PRO A 185 -3.93 -23.59 14.50
N LYS A 186 -2.77 -24.23 14.71
CA LYS A 186 -2.00 -24.16 15.95
C LYS A 186 -1.48 -22.75 16.22
N GLU A 187 -0.98 -22.03 15.20
CA GLU A 187 -0.40 -20.71 15.37
C GLU A 187 -1.47 -19.65 15.71
N LYS A 188 -2.64 -19.68 15.07
CA LYS A 188 -3.76 -18.81 15.44
C LYS A 188 -4.30 -19.14 16.82
N SER A 189 -4.43 -20.43 17.16
CA SER A 189 -4.90 -20.88 18.47
C SER A 189 -3.92 -20.48 19.58
N GLU A 190 -2.62 -20.69 19.39
CA GLU A 190 -1.59 -20.35 20.37
C GLU A 190 -1.51 -18.82 20.61
N LYS A 191 -1.54 -18.01 19.53
CA LYS A 191 -1.58 -16.56 19.64
C LYS A 191 -2.90 -16.04 20.21
N SER A 192 -4.02 -16.73 19.97
CA SER A 192 -5.30 -16.37 20.59
C SER A 192 -5.35 -16.62 22.09
N SER A 193 -4.45 -17.41 22.65
CA SER A 193 -4.33 -17.63 24.10
C SER A 193 -3.72 -16.43 24.84
N HIS A 194 -3.01 -15.54 24.15
CA HIS A 194 -2.40 -14.35 24.75
C HIS A 194 -3.45 -13.33 25.18
N THR A 195 -3.17 -12.59 26.27
CA THR A 195 -4.02 -11.46 26.68
C THR A 195 -4.03 -10.37 25.60
N THR A 196 -5.13 -9.63 25.50
CA THR A 196 -5.26 -8.52 24.51
C THR A 196 -4.10 -7.52 24.64
N LYS A 197 -3.65 -7.21 25.87
CA LYS A 197 -2.49 -6.33 26.11
C LYS A 197 -1.21 -6.87 25.47
N LYS A 198 -0.94 -8.18 25.61
CA LYS A 198 0.23 -8.81 24.97
C LYS A 198 0.16 -8.75 23.45
N ILE A 199 -1.04 -8.93 22.87
CA ILE A 199 -1.23 -8.85 21.41
C ILE A 199 -0.94 -7.42 20.91
N PHE A 200 -1.39 -6.38 21.61
CA PHE A 200 -1.05 -4.99 21.26
C PHE A 200 0.46 -4.72 21.34
N ILE A 201 1.14 -5.23 22.37
CA ILE A 201 2.60 -5.11 22.50
C ILE A 201 3.30 -5.83 21.32
N PHE A 202 2.90 -7.05 21.01
CA PHE A 202 3.50 -7.80 19.88
C PHE A 202 3.20 -7.16 18.53
N SER A 203 2.03 -6.54 18.37
CA SER A 203 1.72 -5.73 17.19
C SER A 203 2.65 -4.52 17.08
N GLY A 204 2.91 -3.83 18.18
CA GLY A 204 3.88 -2.72 18.21
C GLY A 204 5.30 -3.17 17.86
N ILE A 205 5.74 -4.31 18.39
CA ILE A 205 7.05 -4.90 18.05
C ILE A 205 7.11 -5.27 16.56
N ALA A 206 6.05 -5.89 16.02
CA ALA A 206 6.00 -6.23 14.59
C ALA A 206 6.01 -4.98 13.70
N SER A 207 5.27 -3.93 14.06
CA SER A 207 5.26 -2.66 13.33
C SER A 207 6.65 -1.98 13.38
N PHE A 208 7.31 -2.00 14.53
CA PHE A 208 8.67 -1.48 14.68
C PHE A 208 9.69 -2.28 13.86
N ALA A 209 9.54 -3.61 13.82
CA ALA A 209 10.36 -4.48 12.98
C ALA A 209 10.15 -4.19 11.49
N ILE A 210 8.91 -3.95 11.05
CA ILE A 210 8.59 -3.52 9.67
C ILE A 210 9.28 -2.18 9.38
N LEU A 211 9.18 -1.20 10.29
CA LEU A 211 9.81 0.11 10.10
C LEU A 211 11.32 0.00 9.89
N ILE A 212 12.02 -0.63 10.83
CA ILE A 212 13.50 -0.72 10.76
C ILE A 212 13.95 -1.55 9.56
N SER A 213 13.35 -2.72 9.38
CA SER A 213 13.73 -3.63 8.27
C SER A 213 13.30 -3.08 6.92
N GLY A 214 12.16 -2.37 6.82
CA GLY A 214 11.73 -1.71 5.60
C GLY A 214 12.70 -0.61 5.17
N VAL A 215 13.17 0.24 6.09
CA VAL A 215 14.19 1.26 5.79
C VAL A 215 15.50 0.61 5.33
N ILE A 216 15.95 -0.46 5.99
CA ILE A 216 17.16 -1.21 5.58
C ILE A 216 16.94 -1.81 4.18
N LEU A 217 15.78 -2.38 3.92
CA LEU A 217 15.43 -3.00 2.63
C LEU A 217 15.52 -1.99 1.49
N VAL A 218 14.96 -0.78 1.68
CA VAL A 218 15.01 0.31 0.69
C VAL A 218 16.45 0.75 0.43
N GLN A 219 17.24 1.01 1.48
CA GLN A 219 18.61 1.49 1.34
C GLN A 219 19.54 0.44 0.72
N THR A 220 19.36 -0.83 1.07
CA THR A 220 20.12 -1.93 0.45
C THR A 220 19.70 -2.18 -1.00
N ALA A 221 18.40 -2.03 -1.34
CA ALA A 221 17.92 -2.10 -2.72
C ALA A 221 18.57 -1.02 -3.60
N GLU A 222 18.68 0.21 -3.08
CA GLU A 222 19.34 1.33 -3.77
C GLU A 222 20.83 1.06 -3.97
N ALA A 223 21.51 0.54 -2.95
CA ALA A 223 22.92 0.18 -3.04
C ALA A 223 23.16 -0.95 -4.06
N ILE A 224 22.33 -2.01 -4.05
CA ILE A 224 22.38 -3.11 -5.01
C ILE A 224 22.17 -2.60 -6.44
N ALA A 225 21.15 -1.73 -6.64
CA ALA A 225 20.85 -1.15 -7.94
C ALA A 225 22.06 -0.37 -8.52
N THR A 226 22.72 0.42 -7.68
CA THR A 226 23.90 1.20 -8.07
C THR A 226 25.11 0.29 -8.36
N GLN A 227 25.37 -0.70 -7.50
CA GLN A 227 26.54 -1.58 -7.61
C GLN A 227 26.43 -2.64 -8.70
N SER A 228 25.20 -3.03 -9.10
CA SER A 228 25.00 -4.05 -10.14
C SER A 228 25.34 -3.60 -11.56
N GLY A 229 25.51 -2.30 -11.78
CA GLY A 229 25.77 -1.73 -13.10
C GLY A 229 24.61 -1.88 -14.11
N LEU A 230 23.47 -2.44 -13.67
CA LEU A 230 22.30 -2.68 -14.53
C LEU A 230 21.46 -1.42 -14.75
N GLY A 231 22.02 -0.25 -14.40
CA GLY A 231 21.39 1.05 -14.54
C GLY A 231 20.42 1.35 -13.38
N SER A 232 20.66 2.48 -12.71
CA SER A 232 19.85 2.96 -11.57
C SER A 232 18.36 3.12 -11.93
N SER A 233 18.03 3.15 -13.22
CA SER A 233 16.69 3.47 -13.70
C SER A 233 15.71 2.30 -13.63
N PHE A 234 16.03 1.09 -14.10
CA PHE A 234 15.06 0.00 -14.16
C PHE A 234 15.09 -0.92 -12.94
N ILE A 235 16.28 -1.39 -12.54
CA ILE A 235 16.39 -2.28 -11.37
C ILE A 235 16.15 -1.50 -10.09
N GLY A 236 16.63 -0.24 -10.02
CA GLY A 236 16.32 0.63 -8.90
C GLY A 236 14.82 0.82 -8.71
N ALA A 237 14.08 1.16 -9.77
CA ALA A 237 12.63 1.36 -9.68
C ALA A 237 11.87 0.06 -9.36
N THR A 238 12.21 -1.07 -10.00
CA THR A 238 11.51 -2.33 -9.76
C THR A 238 11.87 -2.95 -8.41
N LEU A 239 13.15 -3.02 -8.06
CA LEU A 239 13.61 -3.56 -6.78
C LEU A 239 13.18 -2.66 -5.62
N LEU A 240 13.28 -1.33 -5.77
CA LEU A 240 12.86 -0.36 -4.78
C LEU A 240 11.34 -0.41 -4.56
N ALA A 241 10.56 -0.38 -5.64
CA ALA A 241 9.09 -0.47 -5.56
C ALA A 241 8.65 -1.80 -4.93
N SER A 242 9.29 -2.92 -5.29
CA SER A 242 9.02 -4.22 -4.67
C SER A 242 9.36 -4.23 -3.18
N SER A 243 10.44 -3.54 -2.80
CA SER A 243 10.90 -3.45 -1.41
C SER A 243 9.93 -2.67 -0.54
N THR A 244 9.47 -1.52 -1.02
CA THR A 244 8.52 -0.67 -0.28
C THR A 244 7.15 -1.33 -0.15
N SER A 245 6.69 -2.09 -1.16
CA SER A 245 5.39 -2.77 -1.14
C SER A 245 5.40 -4.16 -0.48
N LEU A 246 6.55 -4.63 -0.01
CA LEU A 246 6.68 -5.95 0.62
C LEU A 246 5.85 -6.08 1.93
N PRO A 247 5.77 -5.07 2.81
CA PRO A 247 4.91 -5.10 3.98
C PRO A 247 3.43 -5.32 3.61
N GLU A 248 2.93 -4.56 2.63
CA GLU A 248 1.56 -4.65 2.13
C GLU A 248 1.28 -6.01 1.50
N LEU A 249 2.22 -6.52 0.71
CA LEU A 249 2.10 -7.84 0.06
C LEU A 249 2.00 -8.94 1.12
N SER A 250 2.88 -8.94 2.10
CA SER A 250 2.89 -9.96 3.17
C SER A 250 1.61 -9.89 4.02
N ALA A 251 1.15 -8.68 4.36
CA ALA A 251 -0.06 -8.46 5.13
C ALA A 251 -1.32 -8.85 4.35
N SER A 252 -1.41 -8.49 3.07
CA SER A 252 -2.56 -8.81 2.22
C SER A 252 -2.67 -10.31 1.95
N ILE A 253 -1.57 -11.01 1.63
CA ILE A 253 -1.57 -12.47 1.47
C ILE A 253 -1.97 -13.16 2.77
N ALA A 254 -1.46 -12.70 3.93
CA ALA A 254 -1.85 -13.24 5.22
C ALA A 254 -3.34 -13.06 5.50
N ALA A 255 -3.90 -11.88 5.23
CA ALA A 255 -5.33 -11.59 5.39
C ALA A 255 -6.20 -12.48 4.49
N VAL A 256 -5.81 -12.65 3.22
CA VAL A 256 -6.50 -13.57 2.28
C VAL A 256 -6.49 -15.00 2.79
N ARG A 257 -5.35 -15.50 3.26
CA ARG A 257 -5.22 -16.84 3.83
C ARG A 257 -6.01 -17.05 5.12
N LEU A 258 -6.23 -15.99 5.90
CA LEU A 258 -7.10 -16.01 7.09
C LEU A 258 -8.59 -15.99 6.74
N GLY A 259 -8.95 -15.84 5.44
CA GLY A 259 -10.35 -15.67 5.01
C GLY A 259 -10.89 -14.26 5.30
N SER A 260 -10.00 -13.28 5.48
CA SER A 260 -10.33 -11.87 5.77
C SER A 260 -10.09 -10.98 4.53
N GLN A 261 -10.76 -11.31 3.40
CA GLN A 261 -10.55 -10.65 2.10
C GLN A 261 -10.80 -9.14 2.15
N SER A 262 -11.85 -8.72 2.83
CA SER A 262 -12.11 -7.28 3.02
C SER A 262 -11.01 -6.57 3.80
N MET A 263 -10.31 -7.27 4.71
CA MET A 263 -9.15 -6.74 5.42
C MET A 263 -7.97 -6.53 4.46
N ALA A 264 -7.73 -7.47 3.54
CA ALA A 264 -6.67 -7.35 2.54
C ALA A 264 -6.88 -6.14 1.62
N ILE A 265 -8.11 -5.98 1.10
CA ILE A 265 -8.47 -4.87 0.21
C ILE A 265 -8.38 -3.54 0.97
N SER A 266 -8.95 -3.48 2.19
CA SER A 266 -8.91 -2.28 3.02
C SER A 266 -7.49 -1.91 3.46
N ASN A 267 -6.58 -2.88 3.62
CA ASN A 267 -5.16 -2.59 3.87
C ASN A 267 -4.57 -1.79 2.70
N ILE A 268 -4.75 -2.24 1.47
CA ILE A 268 -4.20 -1.57 0.29
C ILE A 268 -4.86 -0.21 0.03
N PHE A 269 -6.20 -0.14 0.03
CA PHE A 269 -6.88 1.14 -0.18
C PHE A 269 -6.59 2.12 0.95
N GLY A 270 -6.46 1.63 2.19
CA GLY A 270 -6.06 2.41 3.34
C GLY A 270 -4.63 2.95 3.21
N SER A 271 -3.68 2.10 2.81
CA SER A 271 -2.30 2.50 2.55
C SER A 271 -2.22 3.60 1.48
N ASN A 272 -2.93 3.43 0.37
CA ASN A 272 -2.98 4.44 -0.69
C ASN A 272 -3.62 5.75 -0.24
N LEU A 273 -4.68 5.69 0.58
CA LEU A 273 -5.31 6.89 1.16
C LEU A 273 -4.38 7.59 2.17
N ILE A 274 -3.65 6.84 3.00
CA ILE A 274 -2.62 7.38 3.90
C ILE A 274 -1.51 8.04 3.08
N MET A 275 -1.10 7.47 1.95
CA MET A 275 -0.08 8.06 1.09
C MET A 275 -0.49 9.46 0.58
N ILE A 276 -1.78 9.68 0.27
CA ILE A 276 -2.29 11.02 -0.07
C ILE A 276 -2.18 11.96 1.14
N PHE A 277 -2.50 11.51 2.35
CA PHE A 277 -2.30 12.30 3.55
C PHE A 277 -0.83 12.66 3.77
N LEU A 278 0.09 11.73 3.48
CA LEU A 278 1.53 11.91 3.65
C LEU A 278 2.12 12.98 2.71
N LEU A 279 1.38 13.41 1.67
CA LEU A 279 1.80 14.57 0.87
C LEU A 279 2.01 15.82 1.74
N LEU A 280 1.14 16.06 2.74
CA LEU A 280 1.27 17.24 3.61
C LEU A 280 2.54 17.18 4.50
N PRO A 281 2.78 16.16 5.33
CA PRO A 281 4.03 16.11 6.11
C PRO A 281 5.28 16.08 5.21
N THR A 282 5.21 15.47 4.04
CA THR A 282 6.32 15.47 3.08
C THR A 282 6.57 16.88 2.52
N ASP A 283 5.52 17.62 2.21
CA ASP A 283 5.59 19.02 1.76
C ASP A 283 6.16 19.95 2.86
N ILE A 284 5.80 19.70 4.13
CA ILE A 284 6.39 20.43 5.28
C ILE A 284 7.92 20.24 5.35
N PHE A 285 8.43 19.05 5.03
CA PHE A 285 9.86 18.77 5.00
C PHE A 285 10.56 19.22 3.71
N TYR A 286 9.81 19.49 2.64
CA TYR A 286 10.35 19.96 1.35
C TYR A 286 10.49 21.47 1.32
N LEU A 287 11.68 22.00 1.64
CA LEU A 287 11.92 23.45 1.81
C LEU A 287 12.09 24.24 0.51
N ARG A 288 11.96 23.60 -0.67
CA ARG A 288 12.21 24.26 -1.98
C ARG A 288 10.96 24.84 -2.65
N GLY A 289 9.82 24.85 -1.97
CA GLY A 289 8.52 25.33 -2.49
C GLY A 289 7.44 24.27 -2.33
N ALA A 290 6.27 24.46 -2.93
CA ALA A 290 5.19 23.48 -2.87
C ALA A 290 5.60 22.17 -3.55
N LEU A 291 5.56 21.06 -2.82
CA LEU A 291 6.03 19.74 -3.26
C LEU A 291 5.40 19.29 -4.58
N LEU A 292 4.07 19.47 -4.73
CA LEU A 292 3.34 19.01 -5.91
C LEU A 292 3.79 19.71 -7.21
N ASN A 293 4.43 20.87 -7.14
CA ASN A 293 5.03 21.53 -8.29
C ASN A 293 6.29 20.81 -8.82
N SER A 294 6.86 19.90 -8.04
CA SER A 294 7.97 19.04 -8.48
C SER A 294 7.50 17.81 -9.27
N ALA A 295 6.19 17.65 -9.51
CA ALA A 295 5.65 16.52 -10.24
C ALA A 295 6.01 16.60 -11.74
N ASN A 296 6.83 15.68 -12.19
CA ASN A 296 7.16 15.48 -13.61
C ASN A 296 6.10 14.63 -14.32
N ASP A 297 6.26 14.40 -15.62
CA ASP A 297 5.31 13.60 -16.40
C ASP A 297 5.27 12.13 -15.96
N SER A 298 6.36 11.59 -15.41
CA SER A 298 6.37 10.24 -14.81
C SER A 298 5.46 10.18 -13.57
N ALA A 299 5.50 11.19 -12.69
CA ALA A 299 4.63 11.27 -11.52
C ALA A 299 3.15 11.41 -11.92
N LYS A 300 2.83 12.22 -12.93
CA LYS A 300 1.47 12.35 -13.47
C LYS A 300 0.98 11.06 -14.10
N LEU A 301 1.82 10.37 -14.87
CA LEU A 301 1.50 9.06 -15.45
C LEU A 301 1.22 8.03 -14.35
N ALA A 302 2.02 8.01 -13.28
CA ALA A 302 1.79 7.13 -12.14
C ALA A 302 0.45 7.41 -11.45
N LEU A 303 0.05 8.70 -11.27
CA LEU A 303 -1.27 9.08 -10.76
C LEU A 303 -2.41 8.59 -11.66
N ILE A 304 -2.31 8.82 -12.97
CA ILE A 304 -3.30 8.34 -13.96
C ILE A 304 -3.43 6.83 -13.87
N SER A 305 -2.31 6.11 -13.84
CA SER A 305 -2.29 4.66 -13.72
C SER A 305 -2.91 4.20 -12.40
N GLY A 306 -2.61 4.87 -11.28
CA GLY A 306 -3.21 4.60 -9.98
C GLY A 306 -4.74 4.75 -9.98
N ILE A 307 -5.25 5.79 -10.65
CA ILE A 307 -6.70 5.99 -10.85
C ILE A 307 -7.29 4.82 -11.65
N ILE A 308 -6.67 4.47 -12.78
CA ILE A 308 -7.16 3.42 -13.69
C ILE A 308 -7.18 2.06 -12.98
N VAL A 309 -6.08 1.64 -12.33
CA VAL A 309 -6.02 0.33 -11.67
C VAL A 309 -6.99 0.25 -10.48
N THR A 310 -7.15 1.35 -9.75
CA THR A 310 -8.14 1.42 -8.65
C THR A 310 -9.57 1.32 -9.20
N ALA A 311 -9.88 2.04 -10.30
CA ALA A 311 -11.19 1.99 -10.93
C ALA A 311 -11.51 0.58 -11.46
N ILE A 312 -10.55 -0.09 -12.12
CA ILE A 312 -10.73 -1.47 -12.58
C ILE A 312 -11.02 -2.41 -11.41
N TYR A 313 -10.29 -2.26 -10.31
CA TYR A 313 -10.50 -3.10 -9.12
C TYR A 313 -11.86 -2.84 -8.47
N VAL A 314 -12.30 -1.57 -8.38
CA VAL A 314 -13.64 -1.19 -7.89
C VAL A 314 -14.74 -1.76 -8.79
N ILE A 315 -14.57 -1.71 -10.11
CA ILE A 315 -15.50 -2.35 -11.07
C ILE A 315 -15.56 -3.87 -10.81
N GLY A 316 -14.42 -4.53 -10.56
CA GLY A 316 -14.37 -5.94 -10.16
C GLY A 316 -15.18 -6.23 -8.90
N LEU A 317 -15.04 -5.37 -7.88
CA LEU A 317 -15.81 -5.47 -6.63
C LEU A 317 -17.34 -5.28 -6.85
N ILE A 318 -17.74 -4.45 -7.82
CA ILE A 318 -19.16 -4.25 -8.18
C ILE A 318 -19.70 -5.44 -8.97
N LEU A 319 -18.95 -5.87 -9.99
CA LEU A 319 -19.39 -6.95 -10.90
C LEU A 319 -19.41 -8.33 -10.24
N ARG A 320 -18.55 -8.55 -9.22
CA ARG A 320 -18.54 -9.76 -8.40
C ARG A 320 -18.53 -11.05 -9.21
N LYS A 321 -17.63 -11.15 -10.20
CA LYS A 321 -17.50 -12.37 -11.01
C LYS A 321 -16.63 -13.39 -10.30
N SER A 322 -17.14 -14.61 -10.11
CA SER A 322 -16.42 -15.72 -9.48
C SER A 322 -15.45 -16.43 -10.43
N LYS A 323 -15.61 -16.29 -11.75
CA LYS A 323 -14.80 -16.99 -12.74
C LYS A 323 -13.34 -16.54 -12.66
N THR A 324 -12.43 -17.51 -12.53
CA THR A 324 -10.99 -17.28 -12.50
C THR A 324 -10.34 -17.70 -13.82
N PHE A 325 -9.32 -16.95 -14.22
CA PHE A 325 -8.36 -17.35 -15.26
C PHE A 325 -6.96 -17.33 -14.64
N LEU A 326 -6.20 -18.41 -14.75
CA LEU A 326 -4.90 -18.59 -14.07
C LEU A 326 -4.97 -18.34 -12.53
N LYS A 327 -6.06 -18.76 -11.89
CA LYS A 327 -6.36 -18.55 -10.47
C LYS A 327 -6.58 -17.07 -10.07
N MET A 328 -6.81 -16.19 -11.00
CA MET A 328 -7.03 -14.76 -10.78
C MET A 328 -8.33 -14.31 -11.41
N GLY A 329 -8.92 -13.24 -10.88
CA GLY A 329 -10.04 -12.55 -11.51
C GLY A 329 -9.62 -11.79 -12.77
N LEU A 330 -10.56 -11.54 -13.66
CA LEU A 330 -10.30 -10.72 -14.86
C LEU A 330 -9.91 -9.28 -14.48
N ASP A 331 -10.45 -8.76 -13.39
CA ASP A 331 -10.09 -7.48 -12.78
C ASP A 331 -8.63 -7.47 -12.32
N SER A 332 -8.19 -8.50 -11.62
CA SER A 332 -6.79 -8.66 -11.18
C SER A 332 -5.82 -8.77 -12.37
N ILE A 333 -6.18 -9.52 -13.41
CA ILE A 333 -5.39 -9.62 -14.64
C ILE A 333 -5.28 -8.27 -15.34
N ALA A 334 -6.41 -7.55 -15.46
CA ALA A 334 -6.43 -6.22 -16.08
C ALA A 334 -5.56 -5.22 -15.31
N VAL A 335 -5.61 -5.25 -13.96
CA VAL A 335 -4.74 -4.44 -13.10
C VAL A 335 -3.26 -4.73 -13.36
N LEU A 336 -2.86 -6.02 -13.42
CA LEU A 336 -1.46 -6.39 -13.70
C LEU A 336 -1.02 -5.96 -15.10
N ILE A 337 -1.87 -6.10 -16.11
CA ILE A 337 -1.55 -5.65 -17.47
C ILE A 337 -1.31 -4.14 -17.50
N ILE A 338 -2.22 -3.34 -16.90
CA ILE A 338 -2.05 -1.89 -16.83
C ILE A 338 -0.78 -1.52 -16.04
N TYR A 339 -0.50 -2.22 -14.94
CA TYR A 339 0.71 -1.99 -14.16
C TYR A 339 1.98 -2.25 -14.98
N ILE A 340 2.04 -3.36 -15.74
CA ILE A 340 3.17 -3.69 -16.61
C ILE A 340 3.33 -2.63 -17.73
N ILE A 341 2.22 -2.21 -18.36
CA ILE A 341 2.23 -1.13 -19.36
C ILE A 341 2.76 0.16 -18.75
N THR A 342 2.32 0.50 -17.52
CA THR A 342 2.81 1.68 -16.80
C THR A 342 4.31 1.61 -16.57
N LEU A 343 4.83 0.48 -16.09
CA LEU A 343 6.27 0.29 -15.88
C LEU A 343 7.06 0.43 -17.19
N TYR A 344 6.57 -0.15 -18.28
CA TYR A 344 7.19 -0.03 -19.59
C TYR A 344 7.22 1.42 -20.08
N THR A 345 6.10 2.16 -19.93
CA THR A 345 6.00 3.56 -20.33
C THR A 345 6.91 4.45 -19.47
N LEU A 346 6.97 4.22 -18.15
CA LEU A 346 7.90 4.92 -17.25
C LEU A 346 9.35 4.65 -17.62
N TYR A 347 9.67 3.44 -18.07
CA TYR A 347 11.01 3.10 -18.57
C TYR A 347 11.36 3.87 -19.84
N THR A 348 10.43 4.00 -20.79
CA THR A 348 10.67 4.73 -22.04
C THR A 348 10.76 6.25 -21.86
N LEU A 349 9.98 6.83 -20.94
CA LEU A 349 10.04 8.26 -20.62
C LEU A 349 11.36 8.71 -19.98
N ARG A 350 12.14 7.81 -19.41
CA ARG A 350 13.47 8.12 -18.82
C ARG A 350 14.57 8.32 -19.88
N GLY A 351 14.35 7.92 -21.12
CA GLY A 351 15.28 8.08 -22.23
C GLY A 351 15.13 9.36 -23.03
N THR A 352 14.11 10.15 -22.73
CA THR A 352 13.84 11.46 -23.31
C THR A 352 14.11 12.57 -22.28
#